data_60408540da6b8ca18f05b26982fccae0
#
_entry.id   60408540da6b8ca18f05b26982fccae0
#
_cell.length_a   1.000
_cell.length_b   1.000
_cell.length_c   1.000
_cell.angle_alpha   90.00
_cell.angle_beta   90.00
_cell.angle_gamma   90.00
#
_symmetry.space_group_name_H-M   'P 1'
#
loop_
_entity.id
_entity.type
_entity.pdbx_description
1 polymer ?
#
loop_
_entity_poly.entity_id
_entity_poly.type
_entity_poly.pdbx_seq_one_letter_code
_entity_poly.pdbx_strand_id
1 'polypeptide(L)'
;MVAAIVVAAGLPSTLAAARAGKRILLANKEALVVGGALFMAAVAAGGATLLPIDSEHNAIFQCLPPDYAGDPERGGIRRILLTASGGPFRTRALTELAAVTPDQACAHPNWSMGRKISVDSATMMNKGLEVIEARWLFGAPREAIEVVIHPQSVIHS
;
A
#
# COMPACT_ATOMS: atom_id res chain seq x y z
N MET A 1 2.14 -15.29 -10.21
CA MET A 1 1.86 -14.15 -11.12
C MET A 1 2.35 -12.88 -10.45
N VAL A 2 3.01 -11.96 -11.18
CA VAL A 2 3.29 -10.60 -10.70
C VAL A 2 2.17 -9.69 -11.21
N ALA A 3 1.47 -9.02 -10.28
CA ALA A 3 0.37 -8.10 -10.57
C ALA A 3 0.88 -6.65 -10.51
N ALA A 4 1.39 -6.14 -11.64
CA ALA A 4 2.05 -4.84 -11.76
C ALA A 4 1.44 -3.93 -12.84
N ILE A 5 0.26 -4.28 -13.38
CA ILE A 5 -0.49 -3.39 -14.28
C ILE A 5 -1.04 -2.25 -13.44
N VAL A 6 -0.70 -1.02 -13.82
CA VAL A 6 -1.00 0.18 -13.02
C VAL A 6 -2.51 0.51 -12.96
N VAL A 7 -2.92 1.12 -11.86
CA VAL A 7 -4.29 1.59 -11.57
C VAL A 7 -5.35 0.48 -11.69
N ALA A 8 -6.61 0.86 -11.94
CA ALA A 8 -7.73 -0.07 -12.00
C ALA A 8 -7.64 -1.09 -13.15
N ALA A 9 -6.84 -0.81 -14.20
CA ALA A 9 -6.67 -1.71 -15.33
C ALA A 9 -6.06 -3.09 -14.94
N GLY A 10 -5.35 -3.16 -13.83
CA GLY A 10 -4.80 -4.41 -13.30
C GLY A 10 -5.82 -5.31 -12.61
N LEU A 11 -6.98 -4.79 -12.22
CA LEU A 11 -7.96 -5.53 -11.42
C LEU A 11 -8.52 -6.78 -12.12
N PRO A 12 -8.93 -6.75 -13.41
CA PRO A 12 -9.49 -7.93 -14.08
C PRO A 12 -8.52 -9.12 -14.12
N SER A 13 -7.26 -8.88 -14.48
CA SER A 13 -6.22 -9.93 -14.56
C SER A 13 -5.87 -10.48 -13.17
N THR A 14 -5.84 -9.61 -12.16
CA THR A 14 -5.55 -10.00 -10.79
C THR A 14 -6.70 -10.83 -10.19
N LEU A 15 -7.95 -10.46 -10.45
CA LEU A 15 -9.13 -11.26 -10.09
C LEU A 15 -9.14 -12.63 -10.77
N ALA A 16 -8.80 -12.68 -12.06
CA ALA A 16 -8.71 -13.95 -12.78
C ALA A 16 -7.64 -14.87 -12.16
N ALA A 17 -6.48 -14.32 -11.78
CA ALA A 17 -5.44 -15.07 -11.10
C ALA A 17 -5.87 -15.56 -9.71
N ALA A 18 -6.60 -14.73 -8.94
CA ALA A 18 -7.13 -15.10 -7.64
C ALA A 18 -8.12 -16.28 -7.75
N ARG A 19 -9.10 -16.19 -8.68
CA ARG A 19 -10.05 -17.26 -8.96
C ARG A 19 -9.40 -18.56 -9.41
N ALA A 20 -8.24 -18.45 -10.08
CA ALA A 20 -7.47 -19.62 -10.54
C ALA A 20 -6.48 -20.16 -9.48
N GLY A 21 -6.57 -19.74 -8.22
CA GLY A 21 -5.74 -20.24 -7.12
C GLY A 21 -4.25 -19.93 -7.25
N LYS A 22 -3.89 -18.84 -7.94
CA LYS A 22 -2.48 -18.53 -8.19
C LYS A 22 -1.81 -17.87 -6.98
N ARG A 23 -0.48 -18.04 -6.86
CA ARG A 23 0.33 -17.17 -6.02
C ARG A 23 0.48 -15.81 -6.72
N ILE A 24 0.00 -14.75 -6.07
CA ILE A 24 -0.05 -13.38 -6.60
C ILE A 24 0.93 -12.52 -5.81
N LEU A 25 1.90 -11.94 -6.50
CA LEU A 25 2.81 -10.91 -5.99
C LEU A 25 2.20 -9.57 -6.35
N LEU A 26 1.60 -8.89 -5.36
CA LEU A 26 0.82 -7.68 -5.58
C LEU A 26 1.69 -6.43 -5.50
N ALA A 27 1.96 -5.80 -6.65
CA ALA A 27 2.60 -4.49 -6.75
C ALA A 27 1.59 -3.36 -7.01
N ASN A 28 0.42 -3.72 -7.55
CA ASN A 28 -0.64 -2.76 -7.89
C ASN A 28 -1.64 -2.65 -6.72
N LYS A 29 -1.37 -1.72 -5.80
CA LYS A 29 -2.23 -1.43 -4.66
C LYS A 29 -3.65 -0.98 -5.07
N GLU A 30 -3.76 -0.28 -6.19
CA GLU A 30 -5.04 0.27 -6.65
C GLU A 30 -6.06 -0.84 -6.97
N ALA A 31 -5.61 -2.00 -7.43
CA ALA A 31 -6.51 -3.14 -7.64
C ALA A 31 -7.20 -3.57 -6.35
N LEU A 32 -6.46 -3.59 -5.23
CA LEU A 32 -7.00 -3.92 -3.92
C LEU A 32 -7.83 -2.78 -3.33
N VAL A 33 -7.42 -1.53 -3.56
CA VAL A 33 -8.19 -0.35 -3.12
C VAL A 33 -9.56 -0.29 -3.79
N VAL A 34 -9.62 -0.53 -5.10
CA VAL A 34 -10.87 -0.48 -5.90
C VAL A 34 -11.72 -1.73 -5.69
N GLY A 35 -11.10 -2.90 -5.65
CA GLY A 35 -11.78 -4.19 -5.63
C GLY A 35 -11.78 -4.91 -4.29
N GLY A 36 -11.32 -4.30 -3.20
CA GLY A 36 -11.00 -4.90 -1.91
C GLY A 36 -11.81 -6.13 -1.51
N ALA A 37 -13.09 -5.95 -1.18
CA ALA A 37 -13.96 -7.05 -0.76
C ALA A 37 -14.11 -8.13 -1.86
N LEU A 38 -14.29 -7.72 -3.11
CA LEU A 38 -14.42 -8.63 -4.25
C LEU A 38 -13.13 -9.43 -4.48
N PHE A 39 -11.99 -8.74 -4.37
CA PHE A 39 -10.69 -9.36 -4.57
C PHE A 39 -10.36 -10.35 -3.44
N MET A 40 -10.56 -9.97 -2.18
CA MET A 40 -10.31 -10.85 -1.05
C MET A 40 -11.24 -12.06 -1.04
N ALA A 41 -12.51 -11.90 -1.43
CA ALA A 41 -13.43 -13.01 -1.62
C ALA A 41 -12.95 -13.97 -2.73
N ALA A 42 -12.42 -13.43 -3.84
CA ALA A 42 -11.87 -14.25 -4.91
C ALA A 42 -10.59 -15.00 -4.48
N VAL A 43 -9.73 -14.37 -3.67
CA VAL A 43 -8.54 -15.02 -3.07
C VAL A 43 -8.96 -16.18 -2.19
N ALA A 44 -9.93 -15.97 -1.29
CA ALA A 44 -10.42 -17.01 -0.40
C ALA A 44 -11.09 -18.18 -1.16
N ALA A 45 -11.99 -17.87 -2.09
CA ALA A 45 -12.73 -18.87 -2.88
C ALA A 45 -11.82 -19.68 -3.80
N GLY A 46 -10.79 -19.06 -4.38
CA GLY A 46 -9.84 -19.72 -5.28
C GLY A 46 -8.69 -20.42 -4.54
N GLY A 47 -8.57 -20.26 -3.23
CA GLY A 47 -7.39 -20.75 -2.48
C GLY A 47 -6.07 -20.11 -2.93
N ALA A 48 -6.14 -18.86 -3.43
CA ALA A 48 -4.96 -18.15 -3.90
C ALA A 48 -4.10 -17.66 -2.74
N THR A 49 -2.78 -17.53 -2.99
CA THR A 49 -1.86 -16.90 -2.05
C THR A 49 -1.59 -15.46 -2.49
N LEU A 50 -1.91 -14.48 -1.65
CA LEU A 50 -1.65 -13.07 -1.91
C LEU A 50 -0.44 -12.61 -1.10
N LEU A 51 0.58 -12.07 -1.77
CA LEU A 51 1.81 -11.58 -1.17
C LEU A 51 2.04 -10.12 -1.58
N PRO A 52 2.18 -9.19 -0.64
CA PRO A 52 2.47 -7.80 -0.96
C PRO A 52 3.92 -7.65 -1.40
N ILE A 53 4.16 -6.83 -2.43
CA ILE A 53 5.50 -6.41 -2.85
C ILE A 53 5.68 -4.88 -2.86
N ASP A 54 4.65 -4.13 -2.52
CA ASP A 54 4.81 -2.74 -2.10
C ASP A 54 5.69 -2.71 -0.84
N SER A 55 6.69 -1.83 -0.79
CA SER A 55 7.80 -1.93 0.16
C SER A 55 7.35 -1.90 1.62
N GLU A 56 6.46 -1.01 1.98
CA GLU A 56 5.93 -0.87 3.32
C GLU A 56 5.09 -2.09 3.74
N HIS A 57 4.22 -2.57 2.84
CA HIS A 57 3.40 -3.75 3.11
C HIS A 57 4.23 -5.03 3.15
N ASN A 58 5.28 -5.11 2.34
CA ASN A 58 6.21 -6.21 2.40
C ASN A 58 6.99 -6.23 3.73
N ALA A 59 7.40 -5.06 4.24
CA ALA A 59 8.04 -4.94 5.54
C ALA A 59 7.11 -5.38 6.68
N ILE A 60 5.85 -4.92 6.67
CA ILE A 60 4.82 -5.38 7.62
C ILE A 60 4.69 -6.90 7.54
N PHE A 61 4.50 -7.44 6.33
CA PHE A 61 4.32 -8.88 6.11
C PHE A 61 5.48 -9.71 6.69
N GLN A 62 6.71 -9.24 6.54
CA GLN A 62 7.89 -9.92 7.09
C GLN A 62 7.99 -9.85 8.62
N CYS A 63 7.33 -8.88 9.26
CA CYS A 63 7.29 -8.73 10.71
C CYS A 63 6.15 -9.49 11.38
N LEU A 64 5.16 -9.96 10.60
CA LEU A 64 4.02 -10.71 11.12
C LEU A 64 4.44 -12.11 11.60
N PRO A 65 3.75 -12.68 12.61
CA PRO A 65 3.92 -14.07 12.98
C PRO A 65 3.70 -15.01 11.79
N PRO A 66 4.44 -16.13 11.69
CA PRO A 66 4.32 -17.05 10.55
C PRO A 66 2.93 -17.66 10.35
N ASP A 67 2.14 -17.75 11.42
CA ASP A 67 0.77 -18.26 11.44
C ASP A 67 -0.30 -17.18 11.43
N TYR A 68 0.07 -15.96 11.10
CA TYR A 68 -0.87 -14.84 11.02
C TYR A 68 -1.95 -15.09 9.98
N ALA A 69 -3.21 -15.08 10.42
CA ALA A 69 -4.38 -15.41 9.61
C ALA A 69 -5.33 -14.21 9.37
N GLY A 70 -4.82 -12.97 9.38
CA GLY A 70 -5.64 -11.78 9.11
C GLY A 70 -6.43 -11.26 10.31
N ASP A 71 -6.07 -11.66 11.52
CA ASP A 71 -6.67 -11.20 12.77
C ASP A 71 -5.57 -10.66 13.71
N PRO A 72 -5.45 -9.32 13.81
CA PRO A 72 -4.42 -8.70 14.64
C PRO A 72 -4.48 -9.09 16.13
N GLU A 73 -5.67 -9.21 16.72
CA GLU A 73 -5.82 -9.55 18.13
C GLU A 73 -5.30 -10.96 18.41
N ARG A 74 -5.69 -11.93 17.58
CA ARG A 74 -5.21 -13.31 17.70
C ARG A 74 -3.72 -13.42 17.40
N GLY A 75 -3.19 -12.56 16.51
CA GLY A 75 -1.76 -12.47 16.21
C GLY A 75 -0.95 -11.74 17.26
N GLY A 76 -1.56 -11.20 18.32
CA GLY A 76 -0.88 -10.40 19.35
C GLY A 76 -0.40 -9.04 18.82
N ILE A 77 -0.99 -8.55 17.72
CA ILE A 77 -0.59 -7.29 17.09
C ILE A 77 -1.47 -6.17 17.61
N ARG A 78 -0.84 -5.24 18.29
CA ARG A 78 -1.55 -4.08 18.85
C ARG A 78 -1.86 -3.02 17.80
N ARG A 79 -0.92 -2.77 16.87
CA ARG A 79 -1.06 -1.79 15.78
C ARG A 79 -0.01 -2.01 14.71
N ILE A 80 -0.30 -1.48 13.53
CA ILE A 80 0.61 -1.40 12.39
C ILE A 80 1.09 0.04 12.27
N LEU A 81 2.40 0.25 12.23
CA LEU A 81 3.02 1.55 12.01
C LEU A 81 3.43 1.64 10.53
N LEU A 82 2.60 2.27 9.72
CA LEU A 82 2.84 2.43 8.29
C LEU A 82 3.72 3.66 8.06
N THR A 83 4.98 3.46 7.68
CA THR A 83 5.92 4.56 7.49
C THR A 83 5.69 5.31 6.18
N ALA A 84 6.08 6.57 6.14
CA ALA A 84 6.03 7.44 4.98
C ALA A 84 7.22 8.40 4.95
N SER A 85 7.73 8.73 3.76
CA SER A 85 8.75 9.79 3.61
C SER A 85 8.21 11.19 3.91
N GLY A 86 6.90 11.38 3.78
CA GLY A 86 6.22 12.67 3.86
C GLY A 86 6.21 13.46 2.55
N GLY A 87 6.85 12.95 1.51
CA GLY A 87 6.90 13.58 0.19
C GLY A 87 7.73 14.89 0.12
N PRO A 88 7.77 15.52 -1.06
CA PRO A 88 8.59 16.72 -1.29
C PRO A 88 8.09 17.98 -0.56
N PHE A 89 6.84 18.00 -0.13
CA PHE A 89 6.23 19.19 0.48
C PHE A 89 6.09 19.11 2.00
N ARG A 90 6.63 18.08 2.66
CA ARG A 90 6.44 17.84 4.10
C ARG A 90 6.86 19.00 5.01
N THR A 91 7.81 19.84 4.57
CA THR A 91 8.31 20.99 5.32
C THR A 91 7.82 22.33 4.78
N ARG A 92 6.99 22.31 3.71
CA ARG A 92 6.47 23.53 3.08
C ARG A 92 5.26 24.07 3.85
N ALA A 93 5.17 25.38 3.99
CA ALA A 93 4.01 25.99 4.61
C ALA A 93 2.74 25.75 3.78
N LEU A 94 1.61 25.50 4.43
CA LEU A 94 0.33 25.24 3.74
C LEU A 94 -0.07 26.37 2.79
N THR A 95 0.22 27.63 3.15
CA THR A 95 -0.06 28.83 2.33
C THR A 95 0.71 28.85 1.01
N GLU A 96 1.81 28.12 0.92
CA GLU A 96 2.65 28.04 -0.29
C GLU A 96 2.22 26.93 -1.24
N LEU A 97 1.35 26.00 -0.79
CA LEU A 97 0.94 24.85 -1.60
C LEU A 97 0.11 25.23 -2.82
N ALA A 98 -0.60 26.37 -2.78
CA ALA A 98 -1.38 26.83 -3.92
C ALA A 98 -0.53 27.21 -5.15
N ALA A 99 0.77 27.49 -4.95
CA ALA A 99 1.70 27.89 -6.00
C ALA A 99 2.60 26.73 -6.49
N VAL A 100 2.43 25.49 -5.98
CA VAL A 100 3.27 24.37 -6.40
C VAL A 100 2.92 23.90 -7.81
N THR A 101 3.96 23.51 -8.55
CA THR A 101 3.81 23.01 -9.92
C THR A 101 3.82 21.48 -9.94
N PRO A 102 3.27 20.85 -11.00
CA PRO A 102 3.34 19.39 -11.19
C PRO A 102 4.79 18.85 -11.17
N ASP A 103 5.73 19.59 -11.72
CA ASP A 103 7.14 19.17 -11.74
C ASP A 103 7.76 19.19 -10.33
N GLN A 104 7.40 20.16 -9.50
CA GLN A 104 7.79 20.18 -8.09
C GLN A 104 7.19 18.99 -7.32
N ALA A 105 5.94 18.61 -7.63
CA ALA A 105 5.31 17.43 -7.05
C ALA A 105 6.02 16.12 -7.47
N CYS A 106 6.59 16.07 -8.67
CA CYS A 106 7.34 14.93 -9.17
C CYS A 106 8.79 14.86 -8.65
N ALA A 107 9.31 15.94 -8.04
CA ALA A 107 10.67 16.02 -7.50
C ALA A 107 10.73 15.39 -6.08
N HIS A 108 10.60 14.05 -6.02
CA HIS A 108 10.68 13.35 -4.72
C HIS A 108 12.10 13.43 -4.14
N PRO A 109 12.26 13.73 -2.82
CA PRO A 109 13.59 13.97 -2.24
C PRO A 109 14.51 12.74 -2.23
N ASN A 110 13.93 11.53 -2.14
CA ASN A 110 14.70 10.30 -1.94
C ASN A 110 14.66 9.35 -3.15
N TRP A 111 13.62 9.43 -4.00
CA TRP A 111 13.35 8.39 -4.99
C TRP A 111 13.07 8.99 -6.38
N SER A 112 13.62 8.34 -7.42
CA SER A 112 13.19 8.55 -8.79
C SER A 112 12.10 7.54 -9.12
N MET A 113 10.86 8.02 -9.24
CA MET A 113 9.68 7.17 -9.44
C MET A 113 8.88 7.62 -10.65
N GLY A 114 7.90 6.80 -11.06
CA GLY A 114 6.94 7.19 -12.08
C GLY A 114 6.13 8.44 -11.68
N ARG A 115 5.66 9.20 -12.68
CA ARG A 115 4.96 10.49 -12.46
C ARG A 115 3.74 10.35 -11.53
N LYS A 116 2.91 9.32 -11.73
CA LYS A 116 1.70 9.08 -10.92
C LYS A 116 2.04 8.93 -9.44
N ILE A 117 2.92 7.99 -9.09
CA ILE A 117 3.28 7.71 -7.70
C ILE A 117 4.03 8.88 -7.04
N SER A 118 4.78 9.68 -7.82
CA SER A 118 5.45 10.87 -7.30
C SER A 118 4.44 11.94 -6.86
N VAL A 119 3.40 12.18 -7.66
CA VAL A 119 2.30 13.09 -7.31
C VAL A 119 1.52 12.56 -6.11
N ASP A 120 1.23 11.27 -6.07
CA ASP A 120 0.55 10.64 -4.93
C ASP A 120 1.37 10.77 -3.64
N SER A 121 2.69 10.63 -3.73
CA SER A 121 3.59 10.85 -2.59
C SER A 121 3.56 12.32 -2.13
N ALA A 122 3.60 13.27 -3.08
CA ALA A 122 3.58 14.70 -2.79
C ALA A 122 2.31 15.15 -2.07
N THR A 123 1.18 14.52 -2.38
CA THR A 123 -0.13 14.79 -1.78
C THR A 123 -0.45 13.91 -0.57
N MET A 124 0.42 12.99 -0.21
CA MET A 124 0.17 11.91 0.75
C MET A 124 -0.96 10.94 0.35
N MET A 125 -1.50 11.05 -0.88
CA MET A 125 -2.51 10.13 -1.40
C MET A 125 -1.96 8.70 -1.51
N ASN A 126 -0.68 8.54 -1.89
CA ASN A 126 -0.04 7.22 -1.89
C ASN A 126 -0.22 6.53 -0.52
N LYS A 127 0.03 7.27 0.55
CA LYS A 127 -0.13 6.72 1.91
C LYS A 127 -1.59 6.45 2.28
N GLY A 128 -2.51 7.26 1.78
CA GLY A 128 -3.96 7.00 1.91
C GLY A 128 -4.37 5.69 1.23
N LEU A 129 -3.88 5.44 0.00
CA LEU A 129 -4.11 4.17 -0.70
C LEU A 129 -3.49 2.99 0.05
N GLU A 130 -2.32 3.16 0.61
CA GLU A 130 -1.62 2.14 1.39
C GLU A 130 -2.32 1.78 2.71
N VAL A 131 -2.96 2.75 3.38
CA VAL A 131 -3.81 2.46 4.56
C VAL A 131 -4.98 1.55 4.18
N ILE A 132 -5.61 1.80 3.03
CA ILE A 132 -6.70 0.96 2.53
C ILE A 132 -6.18 -0.44 2.16
N GLU A 133 -5.03 -0.51 1.51
CA GLU A 133 -4.38 -1.78 1.15
C GLU A 133 -4.02 -2.59 2.39
N ALA A 134 -3.39 -1.98 3.40
CA ALA A 134 -3.02 -2.63 4.65
C ALA A 134 -4.25 -3.22 5.38
N ARG A 135 -5.37 -2.50 5.37
CA ARG A 135 -6.62 -2.99 5.93
C ARG A 135 -7.06 -4.32 5.30
N TRP A 136 -6.99 -4.42 3.97
CA TRP A 136 -7.38 -5.62 3.25
C TRP A 136 -6.38 -6.76 3.40
N LEU A 137 -5.09 -6.45 3.27
CA LEU A 137 -4.02 -7.46 3.34
C LEU A 137 -3.90 -8.09 4.72
N PHE A 138 -4.02 -7.28 5.76
CA PHE A 138 -3.72 -7.71 7.13
C PHE A 138 -4.99 -7.83 8.02
N GLY A 139 -6.18 -7.60 7.48
CA GLY A 139 -7.42 -7.66 8.26
C GLY A 139 -7.47 -6.64 9.41
N ALA A 140 -6.58 -5.66 9.42
CA ALA A 140 -6.45 -4.70 10.49
C ALA A 140 -7.59 -3.65 10.43
N PRO A 141 -8.26 -3.34 11.54
CA PRO A 141 -9.20 -2.24 11.58
C PRO A 141 -8.47 -0.90 11.38
N ARG A 142 -9.20 0.12 10.87
CA ARG A 142 -8.61 1.42 10.54
C ARG A 142 -7.84 2.03 11.73
N GLU A 143 -8.37 1.85 12.92
CA GLU A 143 -7.87 2.40 14.19
C GLU A 143 -6.54 1.75 14.62
N ALA A 144 -6.26 0.56 14.13
CA ALA A 144 -5.01 -0.14 14.39
C ALA A 144 -3.89 0.20 13.39
N ILE A 145 -4.17 1.03 12.36
CA ILE A 145 -3.18 1.46 11.37
C ILE A 145 -2.83 2.93 11.63
N GLU A 146 -1.58 3.18 12.01
CA GLU A 146 -1.03 4.51 12.28
C GLU A 146 0.01 4.89 11.22
N VAL A 147 -0.12 6.09 10.63
CA VAL A 147 0.85 6.60 9.66
C VAL A 147 1.95 7.36 10.41
N VAL A 148 3.20 6.98 10.18
CA VAL A 148 4.38 7.59 10.81
C VAL A 148 5.28 8.20 9.73
N ILE A 149 5.54 9.52 9.82
CA ILE A 149 6.47 10.17 8.92
C ILE A 149 7.90 9.86 9.35
N HIS A 150 8.64 9.18 8.49
CA HIS A 150 10.05 8.80 8.66
C HIS A 150 10.85 9.32 7.46
N PRO A 151 11.36 10.57 7.51
CA PRO A 151 11.97 11.23 6.35
C PRO A 151 13.19 10.51 5.78
N GLN A 152 13.95 9.82 6.63
CA GLN A 152 15.14 9.09 6.24
C GLN A 152 14.82 7.83 5.44
N SER A 153 13.60 7.32 5.55
CA SER A 153 13.12 6.11 4.86
C SER A 153 14.05 4.88 5.02
N VAL A 154 14.69 4.75 6.19
CA VAL A 154 15.55 3.61 6.52
C VAL A 154 14.70 2.43 6.99
N ILE A 155 13.65 2.73 7.77
CA ILE A 155 12.67 1.74 8.24
C ILE A 155 11.42 1.86 7.36
N HIS A 156 10.91 0.74 6.87
CA HIS A 156 9.74 0.63 6.00
C HIS A 156 8.56 -0.03 6.71
N SER A 157 8.23 0.37 7.91
CA SER A 157 7.12 -0.13 8.75
C SER A 157 7.51 -1.19 9.77
#